data_9fd37df2046bcbc0a01d70ceb6ac4d59
#
_entry.id   9fd37df2046bcbc0a01d70ceb6ac4d59
#
_cell.length_a   1.000
_cell.length_b   1.000
_cell.length_c   1.000
_cell.angle_alpha   90.00
_cell.angle_beta   90.00
_cell.angle_gamma   90.00
#
_symmetry.space_group_name_H-M   'P 1'
#
loop_
_entity.id
_entity.type
_entity.pdbx_description
1 polymer ?
#
loop_
_entity_poly.entity_id
_entity_poly.type
_entity_poly.pdbx_seq_one_letter_code
_entity_poly.pdbx_strand_id
1 'polypeptide(L)'
;MTFSGNRALTVVAVAVAAVVLAACGKKEAPVADVQVIKIGHVGPVSGAIAHLGKDNENGARMAIEELNAAGLKIGDKAVKFELLAEDDAADPKQGTAAAQKLVDAKVNGVIGHLNSGTTIPASQIYNDAGIPQISPSATNPKYTRQGYAGVFRMVADDVHLGGTLGKYAVETLKAKTVAVIDDRTAYGQGVADEFEKGVTAAGGKVVGREFTNDK
;
A
#
# COMPACT_ATOMS: atom_id res chain seq x y z
N MET A 1 21.35 -82.61 30.80
CA MET A 1 20.70 -81.56 31.55
C MET A 1 20.50 -80.35 30.59
N THR A 2 19.30 -79.99 30.39
CA THR A 2 18.66 -79.33 29.32
C THR A 2 18.91 -77.80 29.28
N PHE A 3 19.37 -77.25 28.13
CA PHE A 3 19.35 -75.86 27.82
C PHE A 3 17.98 -75.51 27.23
N SER A 4 17.15 -74.82 28.01
CA SER A 4 15.85 -74.31 27.54
C SER A 4 15.62 -72.90 28.11
N GLY A 5 16.48 -71.92 27.75
CA GLY A 5 16.37 -70.54 28.25
C GLY A 5 16.50 -69.46 27.24
N ASN A 6 16.99 -69.68 26.00
CA ASN A 6 17.38 -68.62 25.12
C ASN A 6 16.35 -68.23 24.00
N ARG A 7 15.29 -69.07 23.85
CA ARG A 7 14.31 -68.78 22.81
C ARG A 7 13.24 -67.71 23.18
N ALA A 8 12.95 -67.58 24.48
CA ALA A 8 11.97 -66.63 24.97
C ALA A 8 12.50 -65.16 24.96
N LEU A 9 13.80 -64.97 25.26
CA LEU A 9 14.38 -63.63 25.22
C LEU A 9 14.54 -63.06 23.82
N THR A 10 14.80 -63.90 22.83
CA THR A 10 14.96 -63.45 21.43
C THR A 10 13.62 -62.99 20.78
N VAL A 11 12.53 -63.64 21.14
CA VAL A 11 11.19 -63.25 20.61
C VAL A 11 10.71 -61.94 21.23
N VAL A 12 11.00 -61.68 22.51
CA VAL A 12 10.63 -60.42 23.17
C VAL A 12 11.45 -59.23 22.61
N ALA A 13 12.74 -59.44 22.35
CA ALA A 13 13.60 -58.38 21.77
C ALA A 13 13.17 -57.97 20.34
N VAL A 14 12.75 -58.91 19.50
CA VAL A 14 12.27 -58.63 18.15
C VAL A 14 10.89 -57.92 18.16
N ALA A 15 10.00 -58.25 19.09
CA ALA A 15 8.70 -57.61 19.22
C ALA A 15 8.82 -56.14 19.72
N VAL A 16 9.75 -55.84 20.62
CA VAL A 16 10.00 -54.47 21.09
C VAL A 16 10.66 -53.61 20.01
N ALA A 17 11.54 -54.14 19.18
CA ALA A 17 12.15 -53.42 18.04
C ALA A 17 11.13 -53.09 16.94
N ALA A 18 10.14 -53.94 16.69
CA ALA A 18 9.09 -53.68 15.71
C ALA A 18 8.10 -52.58 16.16
N VAL A 19 7.85 -52.42 17.46
CA VAL A 19 6.98 -51.37 18.00
C VAL A 19 7.65 -49.99 17.96
N VAL A 20 8.97 -49.91 18.14
CA VAL A 20 9.75 -48.65 18.11
C VAL A 20 9.85 -48.09 16.65
N LEU A 21 9.91 -48.97 15.65
CA LEU A 21 9.93 -48.56 14.25
C LEU A 21 8.57 -48.06 13.71
N ALA A 22 7.46 -48.45 14.33
CA ALA A 22 6.14 -47.98 13.97
C ALA A 22 5.81 -46.58 14.55
N ALA A 23 6.55 -46.10 15.57
CA ALA A 23 6.32 -44.82 16.21
C ALA A 23 6.98 -43.59 15.48
N CYS A 24 7.89 -43.83 14.51
CA CYS A 24 8.59 -42.76 13.79
C CYS A 24 7.93 -42.38 12.46
N GLY A 25 6.78 -42.94 12.11
CA GLY A 25 6.06 -42.61 10.91
C GLY A 25 4.98 -41.54 11.16
N LYS A 26 5.30 -40.38 11.76
CA LYS A 26 4.45 -39.21 11.54
C LYS A 26 4.54 -38.84 10.05
N LYS A 27 3.55 -39.27 9.28
CA LYS A 27 3.31 -38.60 7.99
C LYS A 27 3.18 -37.11 8.32
N GLU A 28 4.18 -36.30 7.94
CA GLU A 28 4.00 -34.87 7.88
C GLU A 28 2.74 -34.66 7.04
N ALA A 29 1.76 -33.96 7.62
CA ALA A 29 0.60 -33.54 6.87
C ALA A 29 1.12 -32.77 5.63
N PRO A 30 0.56 -32.98 4.43
CA PRO A 30 0.99 -32.24 3.26
C PRO A 30 1.00 -30.76 3.63
N VAL A 31 2.14 -30.11 3.52
CA VAL A 31 2.26 -28.67 3.68
C VAL A 31 1.25 -28.10 2.71
N ALA A 32 0.20 -27.48 3.22
CA ALA A 32 -0.81 -26.86 2.37
C ALA A 32 -0.06 -25.91 1.42
N ASP A 33 -0.28 -26.07 0.11
CA ASP A 33 0.31 -25.19 -0.92
C ASP A 33 -0.30 -23.79 -0.73
N VAL A 34 0.35 -22.98 0.10
CA VAL A 34 -0.10 -21.63 0.45
C VAL A 34 0.50 -20.67 -0.55
N GLN A 35 -0.35 -20.00 -1.31
CA GLN A 35 0.08 -18.94 -2.22
C GLN A 35 0.30 -17.64 -1.44
N VAL A 36 1.52 -17.11 -1.48
CA VAL A 36 1.83 -15.80 -0.89
C VAL A 36 1.53 -14.69 -1.88
N ILE A 37 0.71 -13.72 -1.45
CA ILE A 37 0.41 -12.48 -2.18
C ILE A 37 1.11 -11.33 -1.45
N LYS A 38 2.09 -10.74 -2.10
CA LYS A 38 2.83 -9.60 -1.56
C LYS A 38 2.14 -8.30 -1.94
N ILE A 39 1.83 -7.47 -0.95
CA ILE A 39 1.29 -6.12 -1.15
C ILE A 39 2.35 -5.13 -0.70
N GLY A 40 2.73 -4.22 -1.58
CA GLY A 40 3.60 -3.10 -1.25
C GLY A 40 2.82 -1.99 -0.55
N HIS A 41 3.46 -1.30 0.39
CA HIS A 41 2.99 -0.03 0.93
C HIS A 41 4.11 0.99 0.89
N VAL A 42 3.80 2.22 0.49
CA VAL A 42 4.75 3.33 0.52
C VAL A 42 4.07 4.59 1.04
N GLY A 43 4.74 5.24 1.97
CA GLY A 43 4.36 6.54 2.51
C GLY A 43 5.49 7.13 3.35
N PRO A 44 5.43 8.40 3.71
CA PRO A 44 6.45 9.04 4.55
C PRO A 44 6.30 8.59 6.00
N VAL A 45 7.08 7.59 6.41
CA VAL A 45 7.11 7.13 7.82
C VAL A 45 8.26 7.77 8.61
N SER A 46 9.02 8.66 7.97
CA SER A 46 10.00 9.57 8.58
C SER A 46 9.73 11.02 8.18
N GLY A 47 10.37 11.98 8.84
CA GLY A 47 10.22 13.42 8.58
C GLY A 47 8.99 14.06 9.22
N ALA A 48 8.69 15.31 8.81
CA ALA A 48 7.69 16.16 9.46
C ALA A 48 6.25 15.60 9.41
N ILE A 49 5.91 14.87 8.35
CA ILE A 49 4.56 14.29 8.15
C ILE A 49 4.52 12.77 8.37
N ALA A 50 5.51 12.23 9.09
CA ALA A 50 5.61 10.79 9.37
C ALA A 50 4.35 10.19 10.00
N HIS A 51 3.62 10.96 10.79
CA HIS A 51 2.37 10.53 11.40
C HIS A 51 1.29 10.18 10.37
N LEU A 52 1.21 10.90 9.24
CA LEU A 52 0.25 10.63 8.16
C LEU A 52 0.61 9.35 7.40
N GLY A 53 1.89 9.16 7.07
CA GLY A 53 2.36 7.95 6.42
C GLY A 53 2.18 6.72 7.30
N LYS A 54 2.42 6.87 8.60
CA LYS A 54 2.22 5.79 9.57
C LYS A 54 0.75 5.40 9.71
N ASP A 55 -0.15 6.37 9.65
CA ASP A 55 -1.60 6.12 9.64
C ASP A 55 -2.02 5.29 8.42
N ASN A 56 -1.53 5.67 7.23
CA ASN A 56 -1.78 4.90 6.01
C ASN A 56 -1.21 3.47 6.09
N GLU A 57 0.02 3.32 6.63
CA GLU A 57 0.64 2.00 6.84
C GLU A 57 -0.20 1.14 7.80
N ASN A 58 -0.66 1.73 8.91
CA ASN A 58 -1.49 1.02 9.89
C ASN A 58 -2.81 0.55 9.27
N GLY A 59 -3.46 1.39 8.45
CA GLY A 59 -4.67 1.01 7.73
C GLY A 59 -4.44 -0.15 6.77
N ALA A 60 -3.35 -0.11 5.99
CA ALA A 60 -2.96 -1.21 5.11
C ALA A 60 -2.67 -2.50 5.90
N ARG A 61 -1.97 -2.40 7.03
CA ARG A 61 -1.65 -3.53 7.89
C ARG A 61 -2.88 -4.18 8.49
N MET A 62 -3.82 -3.37 9.01
CA MET A 62 -5.10 -3.86 9.51
C MET A 62 -5.87 -4.65 8.46
N ALA A 63 -5.98 -4.13 7.23
CA ALA A 63 -6.64 -4.82 6.13
C ALA A 63 -5.96 -6.16 5.79
N ILE A 64 -4.63 -6.23 5.79
CA ILE A 64 -3.86 -7.47 5.58
C ILE A 64 -4.11 -8.48 6.70
N GLU A 65 -4.17 -8.04 7.95
CA GLU A 65 -4.46 -8.90 9.10
C GLU A 65 -5.88 -9.48 9.02
N GLU A 66 -6.88 -8.65 8.67
CA GLU A 66 -8.26 -9.09 8.48
C GLU A 66 -8.40 -10.08 7.32
N LEU A 67 -7.76 -9.83 6.17
CA LEU A 67 -7.75 -10.75 5.03
C LEU A 67 -7.12 -12.10 5.38
N ASN A 68 -6.03 -12.09 6.14
CA ASN A 68 -5.37 -13.32 6.60
C ASN A 68 -6.23 -14.07 7.63
N ALA A 69 -6.90 -13.36 8.55
CA ALA A 69 -7.83 -13.96 9.52
C ALA A 69 -9.06 -14.58 8.83
N ALA A 70 -9.52 -14.00 7.71
CA ALA A 70 -10.62 -14.54 6.92
C ALA A 70 -10.29 -15.85 6.20
N GLY A 71 -9.01 -16.22 6.08
CA GLY A 71 -8.58 -17.49 5.49
C GLY A 71 -8.97 -17.66 4.03
N LEU A 72 -8.78 -16.61 3.23
CA LEU A 72 -9.18 -16.56 1.83
C LEU A 72 -8.48 -17.62 0.98
N LYS A 73 -9.14 -18.02 -0.12
CA LYS A 73 -8.58 -18.89 -1.15
C LYS A 73 -8.67 -18.23 -2.51
N ILE A 74 -7.69 -18.52 -3.37
CA ILE A 74 -7.73 -18.20 -4.79
C ILE A 74 -7.71 -19.56 -5.55
N GLY A 75 -8.82 -19.88 -6.20
CA GLY A 75 -9.07 -21.24 -6.65
C GLY A 75 -9.08 -22.21 -5.46
N ASP A 76 -8.28 -23.28 -5.54
CA ASP A 76 -8.18 -24.29 -4.49
C ASP A 76 -7.07 -24.01 -3.46
N LYS A 77 -6.25 -22.95 -3.67
CA LYS A 77 -5.08 -22.65 -2.84
C LYS A 77 -5.43 -21.67 -1.72
N ALA A 78 -5.00 -21.99 -0.50
CA ALA A 78 -5.02 -21.05 0.59
C ALA A 78 -4.10 -19.85 0.25
N VAL A 79 -4.50 -18.64 0.65
CA VAL A 79 -3.73 -17.42 0.38
C VAL A 79 -3.23 -16.83 1.70
N LYS A 80 -2.00 -16.36 1.69
CA LYS A 80 -1.42 -15.52 2.73
C LYS A 80 -0.98 -14.20 2.14
N PHE A 81 -1.49 -13.10 2.68
CA PHE A 81 -1.06 -11.75 2.30
C PHE A 81 0.12 -11.31 3.17
N GLU A 82 1.12 -10.71 2.54
CA GLU A 82 2.29 -10.12 3.21
C GLU A 82 2.42 -8.65 2.82
N LEU A 83 2.61 -7.77 3.81
CA LEU A 83 2.83 -6.34 3.59
C LEU A 83 4.32 -6.02 3.58
N LEU A 84 4.80 -5.44 2.48
CA LEU A 84 6.14 -4.88 2.34
C LEU A 84 6.03 -3.36 2.38
N ALA A 85 6.49 -2.74 3.47
CA ALA A 85 6.40 -1.29 3.66
C ALA A 85 7.75 -0.62 3.41
N GLU A 86 7.72 0.50 2.67
CA GLU A 86 8.88 1.34 2.35
C GLU A 86 8.58 2.80 2.74
N ASP A 87 9.62 3.51 3.15
CA ASP A 87 9.58 4.94 3.46
C ASP A 87 9.99 5.75 2.23
N ASP A 88 9.18 6.74 1.84
CA ASP A 88 9.54 7.70 0.80
C ASP A 88 9.91 9.09 1.36
N ALA A 89 9.82 9.27 2.68
CA ALA A 89 10.11 10.52 3.39
C ALA A 89 9.46 11.76 2.75
N ALA A 90 8.38 11.62 2.00
CA ALA A 90 7.73 12.63 1.15
C ALA A 90 8.68 13.22 0.07
N ASP A 91 9.76 12.56 -0.26
CA ASP A 91 10.73 12.96 -1.28
C ASP A 91 10.51 12.20 -2.59
N PRO A 92 10.32 12.87 -3.74
CA PRO A 92 10.05 12.20 -5.01
C PRO A 92 11.14 11.21 -5.46
N LYS A 93 12.42 11.47 -5.14
CA LYS A 93 13.53 10.57 -5.50
C LYS A 93 13.50 9.31 -4.62
N GLN A 94 13.25 9.47 -3.32
CA GLN A 94 13.07 8.32 -2.43
C GLN A 94 11.81 7.54 -2.81
N GLY A 95 10.73 8.22 -3.20
CA GLY A 95 9.51 7.59 -3.70
C GLY A 95 9.76 6.70 -4.93
N THR A 96 10.52 7.18 -5.92
CA THR A 96 10.89 6.35 -7.09
C THR A 96 11.82 5.20 -6.73
N ALA A 97 12.75 5.39 -5.78
CA ALA A 97 13.61 4.33 -5.30
C ALA A 97 12.83 3.25 -4.53
N ALA A 98 11.88 3.66 -3.68
CA ALA A 98 10.97 2.74 -2.97
C ALA A 98 10.10 1.94 -3.96
N ALA A 99 9.59 2.61 -5.01
CA ALA A 99 8.82 1.94 -6.07
C ALA A 99 9.65 0.86 -6.76
N GLN A 100 10.89 1.15 -7.12
CA GLN A 100 11.77 0.16 -7.74
C GLN A 100 12.05 -1.04 -6.82
N LYS A 101 12.29 -0.82 -5.54
CA LYS A 101 12.46 -1.92 -4.55
C LYS A 101 11.24 -2.85 -4.51
N LEU A 102 10.04 -2.29 -4.54
CA LEU A 102 8.81 -3.10 -4.53
C LEU A 102 8.62 -3.88 -5.84
N VAL A 103 9.00 -3.29 -6.98
CA VAL A 103 9.03 -3.99 -8.27
C VAL A 103 10.01 -5.16 -8.21
N ASP A 104 11.23 -4.94 -7.72
CA ASP A 104 12.25 -5.97 -7.57
C ASP A 104 11.83 -7.08 -6.60
N ALA A 105 11.08 -6.73 -5.54
CA ALA A 105 10.48 -7.67 -4.61
C ALA A 105 9.28 -8.45 -5.19
N LYS A 106 8.84 -8.09 -6.42
CA LYS A 106 7.73 -8.72 -7.14
C LYS A 106 6.42 -8.68 -6.35
N VAL A 107 6.05 -7.49 -5.89
CA VAL A 107 4.74 -7.30 -5.24
C VAL A 107 3.62 -7.44 -6.26
N ASN A 108 2.45 -7.88 -5.81
CA ASN A 108 1.28 -8.10 -6.66
C ASN A 108 0.39 -6.84 -6.81
N GLY A 109 0.60 -5.86 -5.95
CA GLY A 109 -0.09 -4.57 -5.97
C GLY A 109 0.51 -3.64 -4.93
N VAL A 110 0.23 -2.34 -5.04
CA VAL A 110 0.76 -1.31 -4.14
C VAL A 110 -0.35 -0.44 -3.59
N ILE A 111 -0.35 -0.25 -2.26
CA ILE A 111 -1.12 0.75 -1.52
C ILE A 111 -0.20 1.93 -1.25
N GLY A 112 -0.44 3.06 -1.86
CA GLY A 112 0.43 4.25 -1.74
C GLY A 112 0.67 4.89 -3.12
N HIS A 113 1.49 5.87 -3.21
CA HIS A 113 2.12 6.62 -2.12
C HIS A 113 1.13 7.62 -1.48
N LEU A 114 1.54 8.30 -0.41
CA LEU A 114 0.67 9.29 0.24
C LEU A 114 0.66 10.61 -0.54
N ASN A 115 1.83 11.21 -0.77
CA ASN A 115 1.96 12.51 -1.38
C ASN A 115 1.82 12.46 -2.90
N SER A 116 1.12 13.42 -3.51
CA SER A 116 1.03 13.52 -4.97
C SER A 116 2.40 13.59 -5.66
N GLY A 117 3.36 14.28 -5.03
CA GLY A 117 4.73 14.44 -5.54
C GLY A 117 5.54 13.14 -5.59
N THR A 118 5.25 12.16 -4.73
CA THR A 118 5.88 10.83 -4.74
C THR A 118 5.05 9.84 -5.57
N THR A 119 3.71 9.95 -5.53
CA THR A 119 2.79 9.05 -6.22
C THR A 119 2.90 9.14 -7.74
N ILE A 120 2.93 10.36 -8.28
CA ILE A 120 2.93 10.60 -9.74
C ILE A 120 4.16 9.97 -10.42
N PRO A 121 5.42 10.24 -10.00
CA PRO A 121 6.56 9.62 -10.65
C PRO A 121 6.66 8.11 -10.37
N ALA A 122 6.26 7.63 -9.20
CA ALA A 122 6.24 6.19 -8.89
C ALA A 122 5.25 5.42 -9.76
N SER A 123 4.13 6.03 -10.14
CA SER A 123 3.09 5.37 -10.93
C SER A 123 3.56 4.88 -12.30
N GLN A 124 4.53 5.56 -12.92
CA GLN A 124 5.14 5.09 -14.15
C GLN A 124 5.91 3.78 -13.93
N ILE A 125 6.70 3.71 -12.86
CA ILE A 125 7.51 2.54 -12.53
C ILE A 125 6.62 1.31 -12.32
N TYR A 126 5.53 1.46 -11.57
CA TYR A 126 4.56 0.39 -11.37
C TYR A 126 3.82 0.01 -12.65
N ASN A 127 3.40 1.02 -13.44
CA ASN A 127 2.72 0.76 -14.71
C ASN A 127 3.61 -0.04 -15.67
N ASP A 128 4.89 0.32 -15.81
CA ASP A 128 5.85 -0.36 -16.69
C ASP A 128 6.13 -1.80 -16.23
N ALA A 129 6.00 -2.06 -14.92
CA ALA A 129 6.09 -3.39 -14.33
C ALA A 129 4.76 -4.17 -14.32
N GLY A 130 3.65 -3.56 -14.77
CA GLY A 130 2.32 -4.18 -14.76
C GLY A 130 1.73 -4.37 -13.35
N ILE A 131 2.20 -3.60 -12.36
CA ILE A 131 1.76 -3.67 -10.97
C ILE A 131 0.68 -2.60 -10.71
N PRO A 132 -0.53 -2.97 -10.29
CA PRO A 132 -1.56 -2.00 -9.93
C PRO A 132 -1.17 -1.20 -8.69
N GLN A 133 -1.47 0.12 -8.72
CA GLN A 133 -1.21 1.05 -7.64
C GLN A 133 -2.51 1.75 -7.23
N ILE A 134 -2.81 1.76 -5.93
CA ILE A 134 -3.95 2.48 -5.36
C ILE A 134 -3.42 3.46 -4.32
N SER A 135 -3.55 4.78 -4.59
CA SER A 135 -3.23 5.79 -3.58
C SER A 135 -4.44 6.06 -2.69
N PRO A 136 -4.30 5.97 -1.36
CA PRO A 136 -5.34 6.36 -0.43
C PRO A 136 -5.47 7.87 -0.25
N SER A 137 -4.48 8.67 -0.68
CA SER A 137 -4.32 10.06 -0.26
C SER A 137 -3.97 11.05 -1.38
N ALA A 138 -3.23 10.66 -2.41
CA ALA A 138 -2.79 11.57 -3.46
C ALA A 138 -3.97 12.13 -4.27
N THR A 139 -4.16 13.44 -4.25
CA THR A 139 -5.34 14.10 -4.85
C THR A 139 -5.07 14.77 -6.18
N ASN A 140 -3.80 15.00 -6.57
CA ASN A 140 -3.48 15.67 -7.81
C ASN A 140 -4.08 14.93 -9.03
N PRO A 141 -4.87 15.60 -9.89
CA PRO A 141 -5.55 14.96 -11.03
C PRO A 141 -4.60 14.27 -12.00
N LYS A 142 -3.36 14.77 -12.12
CA LYS A 142 -2.35 14.20 -13.01
C LYS A 142 -2.11 12.72 -12.72
N TYR A 143 -2.20 12.30 -11.46
CA TYR A 143 -1.95 10.90 -11.06
C TYR A 143 -2.77 9.91 -11.89
N THR A 144 -4.09 10.10 -12.01
CA THR A 144 -4.99 9.17 -12.71
C THR A 144 -5.30 9.59 -14.16
N ARG A 145 -4.65 10.65 -14.68
CA ARG A 145 -4.87 11.16 -16.04
C ARG A 145 -3.67 10.98 -16.98
N GLN A 146 -2.69 10.16 -16.56
CA GLN A 146 -1.51 9.83 -17.36
C GLN A 146 -1.78 8.75 -18.43
N GLY A 147 -2.97 8.15 -18.45
CA GLY A 147 -3.33 7.07 -19.37
C GLY A 147 -2.93 5.67 -18.89
N TYR A 148 -2.48 5.51 -17.64
CA TYR A 148 -2.14 4.21 -17.07
C TYR A 148 -3.38 3.45 -16.61
N ALA A 149 -3.51 2.18 -17.02
CA ALA A 149 -4.68 1.36 -16.70
C ALA A 149 -4.69 0.83 -15.24
N GLY A 150 -3.50 0.72 -14.62
CA GLY A 150 -3.33 0.15 -13.28
C GLY A 150 -3.29 1.18 -12.15
N VAL A 151 -3.73 2.44 -12.35
CA VAL A 151 -3.61 3.53 -11.37
C VAL A 151 -4.96 3.94 -10.84
N PHE A 152 -5.12 3.89 -9.52
CA PHE A 152 -6.40 4.14 -8.85
C PHE A 152 -6.22 5.07 -7.65
N ARG A 153 -7.29 5.80 -7.30
CA ARG A 153 -7.36 6.71 -6.15
C ARG A 153 -8.62 6.44 -5.34
N MET A 154 -8.49 6.46 -4.01
CA MET A 154 -9.61 6.23 -3.08
C MET A 154 -10.30 7.51 -2.61
N VAL A 155 -9.71 8.67 -2.86
CA VAL A 155 -10.23 9.99 -2.44
C VAL A 155 -10.63 10.84 -3.65
N ALA A 156 -11.38 11.91 -3.43
CA ALA A 156 -11.65 12.89 -4.47
C ALA A 156 -10.36 13.55 -4.97
N ASP A 157 -10.33 13.95 -6.23
CA ASP A 157 -9.20 14.71 -6.77
C ASP A 157 -9.31 16.22 -6.49
N ASP A 158 -8.23 16.96 -6.79
CA ASP A 158 -8.18 18.41 -6.57
C ASP A 158 -9.21 19.18 -7.38
N VAL A 159 -9.71 18.63 -8.50
CA VAL A 159 -10.81 19.27 -9.26
C VAL A 159 -12.05 19.40 -8.39
N HIS A 160 -12.35 18.34 -7.63
CA HIS A 160 -13.47 18.36 -6.68
C HIS A 160 -13.11 19.16 -5.42
N LEU A 161 -11.95 18.93 -4.83
CA LEU A 161 -11.52 19.58 -3.59
C LEU A 161 -11.33 21.08 -3.80
N GLY A 162 -10.38 21.47 -4.63
CA GLY A 162 -10.04 22.87 -4.90
C GLY A 162 -11.20 23.61 -5.56
N GLY A 163 -11.82 23.02 -6.58
CA GLY A 163 -12.96 23.60 -7.29
C GLY A 163 -14.16 23.88 -6.38
N THR A 164 -14.48 22.96 -5.47
CA THR A 164 -15.57 23.16 -4.49
C THR A 164 -15.22 24.25 -3.48
N LEU A 165 -13.99 24.27 -2.98
CA LEU A 165 -13.52 25.32 -2.06
C LEU A 165 -13.55 26.70 -2.70
N GLY A 166 -13.13 26.82 -3.99
CA GLY A 166 -13.19 28.08 -4.74
C GLY A 166 -14.62 28.58 -4.90
N LYS A 167 -15.56 27.73 -5.30
CA LYS A 167 -16.98 28.06 -5.37
C LYS A 167 -17.55 28.45 -4.00
N TYR A 168 -17.24 27.71 -2.96
CA TYR A 168 -17.69 27.99 -1.61
C TYR A 168 -17.23 29.37 -1.13
N ALA A 169 -15.97 29.73 -1.41
CA ALA A 169 -15.43 31.03 -1.05
C ALA A 169 -16.27 32.17 -1.68
N VAL A 170 -16.65 32.05 -2.94
CA VAL A 170 -17.42 33.08 -3.66
C VAL A 170 -18.91 33.02 -3.36
N GLU A 171 -19.51 31.85 -3.50
CA GLU A 171 -20.97 31.69 -3.43
C GLU A 171 -21.50 31.72 -1.99
N THR A 172 -20.77 31.15 -1.03
CA THR A 172 -21.19 31.05 0.37
C THR A 172 -20.58 32.16 1.22
N LEU A 173 -19.25 32.31 1.19
CA LEU A 173 -18.56 33.33 1.99
C LEU A 173 -18.65 34.74 1.35
N LYS A 174 -19.18 34.84 0.12
CA LYS A 174 -19.37 36.11 -0.60
C LYS A 174 -18.06 36.88 -0.87
N ALA A 175 -16.93 36.13 -0.91
CA ALA A 175 -15.64 36.72 -1.25
C ALA A 175 -15.63 37.22 -2.70
N LYS A 176 -15.35 38.50 -2.90
CA LYS A 176 -15.22 39.10 -4.24
C LYS A 176 -13.80 38.94 -4.77
N THR A 177 -12.84 38.95 -3.87
CA THR A 177 -11.42 38.81 -4.20
C THR A 177 -10.77 37.83 -3.23
N VAL A 178 -9.83 37.02 -3.73
CA VAL A 178 -9.06 36.07 -2.96
C VAL A 178 -7.59 36.15 -3.32
N ALA A 179 -6.69 35.93 -2.36
CA ALA A 179 -5.30 35.64 -2.62
C ALA A 179 -5.03 34.16 -2.28
N VAL A 180 -4.12 33.55 -3.00
CA VAL A 180 -3.78 32.14 -2.87
C VAL A 180 -2.31 32.01 -2.47
N ILE A 181 -2.02 31.14 -1.49
CA ILE A 181 -0.66 30.80 -1.11
C ILE A 181 -0.55 29.29 -1.19
N ASP A 182 0.38 28.76 -1.99
CA ASP A 182 0.69 27.34 -2.06
C ASP A 182 2.10 27.01 -1.52
N ASP A 183 2.38 25.74 -1.28
CA ASP A 183 3.65 25.26 -0.72
C ASP A 183 4.63 24.74 -1.79
N ARG A 184 4.32 24.94 -3.08
CA ARG A 184 5.08 24.42 -4.23
C ARG A 184 5.19 22.89 -4.33
N THR A 185 4.51 22.14 -3.49
CA THR A 185 4.41 20.70 -3.71
C THR A 185 3.47 20.40 -4.88
N ALA A 186 3.57 19.22 -5.45
CA ALA A 186 2.61 18.80 -6.50
C ALA A 186 1.16 18.76 -6.00
N TYR A 187 0.96 18.50 -4.70
CA TYR A 187 -0.35 18.58 -4.04
C TYR A 187 -0.80 20.03 -3.90
N GLY A 188 -0.02 20.89 -3.23
CA GLY A 188 -0.42 22.27 -2.97
C GLY A 188 -0.68 23.07 -4.23
N GLN A 189 0.18 22.94 -5.25
CA GLN A 189 -0.06 23.56 -6.57
C GLN A 189 -1.33 23.01 -7.22
N GLY A 190 -1.57 21.69 -7.17
CA GLY A 190 -2.77 21.09 -7.76
C GLY A 190 -4.06 21.61 -7.15
N VAL A 191 -4.14 21.68 -5.82
CA VAL A 191 -5.31 22.23 -5.12
C VAL A 191 -5.48 23.71 -5.42
N ALA A 192 -4.39 24.50 -5.40
CA ALA A 192 -4.44 25.93 -5.68
C ALA A 192 -4.91 26.23 -7.11
N ASP A 193 -4.42 25.49 -8.10
CA ASP A 193 -4.84 25.64 -9.50
C ASP A 193 -6.35 25.39 -9.67
N GLU A 194 -6.89 24.36 -9.04
CA GLU A 194 -8.30 24.04 -9.14
C GLU A 194 -9.17 24.98 -8.27
N PHE A 195 -8.64 25.47 -7.16
CA PHE A 195 -9.29 26.51 -6.35
C PHE A 195 -9.46 27.81 -7.15
N GLU A 196 -8.41 28.28 -7.85
CA GLU A 196 -8.48 29.49 -8.69
C GLU A 196 -9.50 29.34 -9.83
N LYS A 197 -9.57 28.15 -10.45
CA LYS A 197 -10.62 27.84 -11.45
C LYS A 197 -12.00 27.90 -10.82
N GLY A 198 -12.19 27.36 -9.63
CA GLY A 198 -13.45 27.38 -8.90
C GLY A 198 -13.89 28.81 -8.55
N VAL A 199 -12.97 29.65 -8.07
CA VAL A 199 -13.20 31.07 -7.78
C VAL A 199 -13.63 31.82 -9.04
N THR A 200 -12.89 31.63 -10.13
CA THR A 200 -13.16 32.32 -11.42
C THR A 200 -14.51 31.89 -12.01
N ALA A 201 -14.80 30.59 -12.00
CA ALA A 201 -16.05 30.02 -12.46
C ALA A 201 -17.28 30.54 -11.68
N ALA A 202 -17.10 30.85 -10.39
CA ALA A 202 -18.14 31.41 -9.52
C ALA A 202 -18.25 32.94 -9.61
N GLY A 203 -17.44 33.60 -10.44
CA GLY A 203 -17.47 35.09 -10.66
C GLY A 203 -16.62 35.87 -9.66
N GLY A 204 -15.79 35.22 -8.87
CA GLY A 204 -14.79 35.84 -8.01
C GLY A 204 -13.51 36.22 -8.78
N LYS A 205 -12.62 36.95 -8.13
CA LYS A 205 -11.35 37.38 -8.70
C LYS A 205 -10.20 36.92 -7.80
N VAL A 206 -9.20 36.23 -8.40
CA VAL A 206 -7.88 35.99 -7.75
C VAL A 206 -7.05 37.25 -7.97
N VAL A 207 -6.58 37.85 -6.87
CA VAL A 207 -5.81 39.10 -6.88
C VAL A 207 -4.30 38.88 -6.66
N GLY A 208 -3.90 37.71 -6.28
CA GLY A 208 -2.49 37.34 -6.13
C GLY A 208 -2.33 35.87 -5.85
N ARG A 209 -1.22 35.32 -6.30
CA ARG A 209 -0.75 33.99 -5.94
C ARG A 209 0.70 34.08 -5.48
N GLU A 210 0.93 33.63 -4.29
CA GLU A 210 2.24 33.55 -3.66
C GLU A 210 2.52 32.12 -3.23
N PHE A 211 3.71 31.87 -2.75
CA PHE A 211 4.09 30.56 -2.29
C PHE A 211 4.96 30.63 -1.05
N THR A 212 4.92 29.56 -0.29
CA THR A 212 5.84 29.28 0.81
C THR A 212 6.57 27.96 0.53
N ASN A 213 7.61 27.68 1.28
CA ASN A 213 8.20 26.35 1.27
C ASN A 213 7.54 25.52 2.37
N ASP A 214 7.34 24.24 2.11
CA ASP A 214 6.82 23.27 3.09
C ASP A 214 7.87 22.85 4.13
N LYS A 215 9.08 23.46 4.06
CA LYS A 215 10.25 23.15 4.91
C LYS A 215 10.60 24.33 5.80
#